data_89efcb28d3cdd4b744bcfc75d8c83ef5
#
_entry.id   89efcb28d3cdd4b744bcfc75d8c83ef5
#
_cell.length_a   1.000
_cell.length_b   1.000
_cell.length_c   1.000
_cell.angle_alpha   90.00
_cell.angle_beta   90.00
_cell.angle_gamma   90.00
#
_symmetry.space_group_name_H-M   'P 1'
#
loop_
_entity.id
_entity.type
_entity.pdbx_description
1 polymer ?
#
loop_
_entity_poly.entity_id
_entity_poly.type
_entity_poly.pdbx_seq_one_letter_code
_entity_poly.pdbx_strand_id
1 'polypeptide(L)'
;MKEFENELYESGIKYIAGIDEVGRGPLVGPVVTAAVILPRDFYDERINDSKKLTEKKRELLYDVIMENAVSVGIGISSEDVIDDINILEATKKAMIEAVNNLSVKPEHLLIDAVKLNVDIPQTSIIKGDAKSESIAAASIIAKVTRDRMMIELDKEHPEYDFKHNKGYGTKKHIEAIEKYGILKEHRKTFAPCDKYV
;
A
#
# COMPACT_ATOMS: atom_id res chain seq x y z
N MET A 1 -1.17 -17.90 -9.12
CA MET A 1 -0.75 -16.52 -8.82
C MET A 1 0.74 -16.22 -9.12
N LYS A 2 1.46 -17.14 -9.76
CA LYS A 2 2.89 -16.95 -10.12
C LYS A 2 3.13 -16.98 -11.64
N GLU A 3 2.10 -16.85 -12.44
CA GLU A 3 2.24 -16.95 -13.92
C GLU A 3 3.16 -15.86 -14.46
N PHE A 4 2.95 -14.61 -14.05
CA PHE A 4 3.80 -13.48 -14.45
C PHE A 4 5.25 -13.63 -13.96
N GLU A 5 5.42 -14.03 -12.70
CA GLU A 5 6.74 -14.26 -12.13
C GLU A 5 7.48 -15.39 -12.85
N ASN A 6 6.78 -16.49 -13.11
CA ASN A 6 7.37 -17.66 -13.79
C ASN A 6 7.85 -17.32 -15.21
N GLU A 7 7.03 -16.61 -16.00
CA GLU A 7 7.42 -16.14 -17.33
C GLU A 7 8.70 -15.29 -17.30
N LEU A 8 8.80 -14.37 -16.32
CA LEU A 8 9.98 -13.54 -16.13
C LEU A 8 11.21 -14.35 -15.69
N TYR A 9 11.05 -15.30 -14.77
CA TYR A 9 12.13 -16.18 -14.35
C TYR A 9 12.65 -17.06 -15.51
N GLU A 10 11.74 -17.56 -16.35
CA GLU A 10 12.10 -18.33 -17.55
C GLU A 10 12.86 -17.48 -18.59
N SER A 11 12.60 -16.19 -18.65
CA SER A 11 13.34 -15.24 -19.49
C SER A 11 14.71 -14.83 -18.94
N GLY A 12 15.09 -15.32 -17.74
CA GLY A 12 16.38 -15.05 -17.11
C GLY A 12 16.38 -13.91 -16.08
N ILE A 13 15.24 -13.31 -15.78
CA ILE A 13 15.10 -12.31 -14.72
C ILE A 13 15.28 -13.00 -13.36
N LYS A 14 16.08 -12.42 -12.47
CA LYS A 14 16.36 -12.96 -11.15
C LYS A 14 15.57 -12.27 -10.04
N TYR A 15 15.49 -10.95 -10.06
CA TYR A 15 14.84 -10.15 -9.02
C TYR A 15 13.63 -9.40 -9.56
N ILE A 16 12.45 -9.83 -9.11
CA ILE A 16 11.15 -9.26 -9.48
C ILE A 16 10.57 -8.59 -8.25
N ALA A 17 10.24 -7.31 -8.33
CA ALA A 17 9.52 -6.62 -7.28
C ALA A 17 8.03 -6.50 -7.62
N GLY A 18 7.17 -6.99 -6.75
CA GLY A 18 5.74 -6.69 -6.75
C GLY A 18 5.48 -5.40 -6.00
N ILE A 19 4.60 -4.55 -6.51
CA ILE A 19 4.30 -3.23 -5.94
C ILE A 19 2.79 -3.02 -5.86
N ASP A 20 2.34 -2.57 -4.70
CA ASP A 20 0.94 -2.20 -4.47
C ASP A 20 0.84 -1.05 -3.45
N GLU A 21 -0.33 -0.41 -3.38
CA GLU A 21 -0.63 0.65 -2.45
C GLU A 21 -1.85 0.34 -1.57
N VAL A 22 -1.96 1.10 -0.49
CA VAL A 22 -3.15 1.20 0.36
C VAL A 22 -3.36 2.64 0.78
N GLY A 23 -4.62 3.03 0.93
CA GLY A 23 -4.93 4.34 1.48
C GLY A 23 -5.15 5.43 0.44
N ARG A 24 -5.62 5.11 -0.77
CA ARG A 24 -6.01 6.12 -1.77
C ARG A 24 -7.33 6.82 -1.42
N GLY A 25 -8.31 6.09 -0.91
CA GLY A 25 -9.66 6.58 -0.63
C GLY A 25 -9.94 7.23 0.73
N PRO A 26 -9.14 7.00 1.79
CA PRO A 26 -9.37 7.63 3.09
C PRO A 26 -9.36 9.15 3.06
N LEU A 27 -10.02 9.76 4.05
CA LEU A 27 -10.07 11.22 4.26
C LEU A 27 -8.89 11.74 5.09
N VAL A 28 -8.16 10.84 5.74
CA VAL A 28 -7.09 11.17 6.68
C VAL A 28 -5.91 10.22 6.51
N GLY A 29 -4.72 10.72 6.76
CA GLY A 29 -3.49 9.95 6.75
C GLY A 29 -2.86 9.75 5.37
N PRO A 30 -1.69 9.10 5.34
CA PRO A 30 -0.90 8.94 4.13
C PRO A 30 -1.47 7.87 3.20
N VAL A 31 -1.00 7.88 1.95
CA VAL A 31 -0.97 6.69 1.09
C VAL A 31 0.34 5.94 1.37
N VAL A 32 0.24 4.64 1.54
CA VAL A 32 1.37 3.75 1.86
C VAL A 32 1.52 2.74 0.74
N THR A 33 2.75 2.56 0.27
CA THR A 33 3.11 1.60 -0.76
C THR A 33 4.16 0.63 -0.26
N ALA A 34 4.20 -0.55 -0.83
CA ALA A 34 5.25 -1.53 -0.60
C ALA A 34 5.78 -2.08 -1.91
N ALA A 35 7.08 -2.39 -1.93
CA ALA A 35 7.74 -3.17 -2.95
C ALA A 35 8.32 -4.42 -2.29
N VAL A 36 8.03 -5.60 -2.84
CA VAL A 36 8.45 -6.88 -2.27
C VAL A 36 9.11 -7.74 -3.34
N ILE A 37 10.34 -8.20 -3.05
CA ILE A 37 11.04 -9.21 -3.84
C ILE A 37 10.98 -10.52 -3.08
N LEU A 38 10.27 -11.51 -3.62
CA LEU A 38 10.21 -12.86 -3.07
C LEU A 38 11.29 -13.76 -3.68
N PRO A 39 11.79 -14.77 -2.94
CA PRO A 39 12.61 -15.82 -3.54
C PRO A 39 11.85 -16.56 -4.66
N ARG A 40 12.57 -17.00 -5.70
CA ARG A 40 11.97 -17.69 -6.85
C ARG A 40 11.14 -18.92 -6.47
N ASP A 41 11.59 -19.68 -5.52
CA ASP A 41 10.98 -20.92 -5.03
C ASP A 41 10.00 -20.71 -3.87
N PHE A 42 9.86 -19.46 -3.40
CA PHE A 42 8.85 -19.14 -2.37
C PHE A 42 7.44 -19.30 -2.93
N TYR A 43 6.59 -19.95 -2.17
CA TYR A 43 5.16 -20.07 -2.42
C TYR A 43 4.39 -20.22 -1.12
N ASP A 44 3.34 -19.44 -0.94
CA ASP A 44 2.39 -19.59 0.15
C ASP A 44 0.97 -19.34 -0.37
N GLU A 45 0.15 -20.40 -0.43
CA GLU A 45 -1.22 -20.34 -0.97
C GLU A 45 -2.14 -19.37 -0.21
N ARG A 46 -1.78 -18.99 1.01
CA ARG A 46 -2.54 -18.06 1.84
C ARG A 46 -2.34 -16.60 1.40
N ILE A 47 -1.25 -16.31 0.67
CA ILE A 47 -0.98 -14.97 0.14
C ILE A 47 -1.92 -14.71 -1.02
N ASN A 48 -2.83 -13.78 -0.81
CA ASN A 48 -3.87 -13.39 -1.75
C ASN A 48 -4.22 -11.91 -1.52
N ASP A 49 -5.14 -11.37 -2.31
CA ASP A 49 -5.69 -10.02 -2.14
C ASP A 49 -5.96 -9.71 -0.65
N SER A 50 -5.26 -8.71 -0.14
CA SER A 50 -5.30 -8.36 1.29
C SER A 50 -6.71 -8.01 1.80
N LYS A 51 -7.59 -7.54 0.91
CA LYS A 51 -8.98 -7.19 1.23
C LYS A 51 -9.85 -8.42 1.54
N LYS A 52 -9.45 -9.60 1.03
CA LYS A 52 -10.14 -10.87 1.29
C LYS A 52 -9.67 -11.55 2.57
N LEU A 53 -8.60 -11.07 3.17
CA LEU A 53 -8.02 -11.63 4.39
C LEU A 53 -8.57 -10.92 5.63
N THR A 54 -8.75 -11.68 6.71
CA THR A 54 -9.01 -11.08 8.03
C THR A 54 -7.77 -10.35 8.55
N GLU A 55 -7.95 -9.40 9.46
CA GLU A 55 -6.83 -8.66 10.07
C GLU A 55 -5.79 -9.62 10.69
N LYS A 56 -6.26 -10.63 11.44
CA LYS A 56 -5.40 -11.65 12.05
C LYS A 56 -4.57 -12.42 11.00
N LYS A 57 -5.17 -12.79 9.87
CA LYS A 57 -4.46 -13.47 8.78
C LYS A 57 -3.44 -12.56 8.11
N ARG A 58 -3.79 -11.28 7.91
CA ARG A 58 -2.84 -10.29 7.35
C ARG A 58 -1.63 -10.11 8.24
N GLU A 59 -1.82 -9.96 9.56
CA GLU A 59 -0.71 -9.83 10.52
C GLU A 59 0.21 -11.05 10.50
N LEU A 60 -0.35 -12.25 10.47
CA LEU A 60 0.44 -13.48 10.35
C LEU A 60 1.23 -13.53 9.05
N LEU A 61 0.60 -13.21 7.92
CA LEU A 61 1.26 -13.24 6.62
C LEU A 61 2.27 -12.09 6.45
N TYR A 62 2.06 -10.97 7.11
CA TYR A 62 3.07 -9.90 7.19
C TYR A 62 4.38 -10.45 7.74
N ASP A 63 4.34 -11.17 8.85
CA ASP A 63 5.52 -11.78 9.45
C ASP A 63 6.16 -12.82 8.52
N VAL A 64 5.35 -13.69 7.90
CA VAL A 64 5.84 -14.68 6.93
C VAL A 64 6.55 -14.02 5.76
N ILE A 65 6.00 -12.94 5.21
CA ILE A 65 6.61 -12.21 4.09
C ILE A 65 7.92 -11.55 4.53
N MET A 66 7.91 -10.86 5.69
CA MET A 66 9.11 -10.19 6.22
C MET A 66 10.26 -11.17 6.51
N GLU A 67 9.95 -12.38 6.97
CA GLU A 67 10.96 -13.41 7.25
C GLU A 67 11.55 -14.05 5.97
N ASN A 68 10.76 -14.15 4.89
CA ASN A 68 11.14 -14.90 3.69
C ASN A 68 11.55 -14.01 2.52
N ALA A 69 11.10 -12.77 2.44
CA ALA A 69 11.40 -11.87 1.33
C ALA A 69 12.91 -11.62 1.17
N VAL A 70 13.38 -11.56 -0.07
CA VAL A 70 14.74 -11.11 -0.39
C VAL A 70 14.93 -9.65 0.02
N SER A 71 13.91 -8.82 -0.23
CA SER A 71 13.90 -7.41 0.16
C SER A 71 12.47 -6.88 0.24
N VAL A 72 12.24 -5.95 1.15
CA VAL A 72 10.99 -5.21 1.30
C VAL A 72 11.32 -3.71 1.40
N GLY A 73 10.69 -2.90 0.57
CA GLY A 73 10.77 -1.44 0.62
C GLY A 73 9.39 -0.84 0.88
N ILE A 74 9.34 0.19 1.71
CA ILE A 74 8.12 0.95 2.01
C ILE A 74 8.28 2.36 1.47
N GLY A 75 7.23 2.88 0.85
CA GLY A 75 7.12 4.27 0.41
C GLY A 75 5.86 4.91 0.95
N ILE A 76 5.96 6.16 1.40
CA ILE A 76 4.85 6.87 2.04
C ILE A 76 4.77 8.28 1.45
N SER A 77 3.57 8.68 1.02
CA SER A 77 3.27 10.08 0.73
C SER A 77 2.27 10.61 1.74
N SER A 78 2.64 11.70 2.41
CA SER A 78 1.82 12.34 3.42
C SER A 78 0.56 12.97 2.83
N GLU A 79 -0.40 13.31 3.68
CA GLU A 79 -1.58 14.09 3.33
C GLU A 79 -1.25 15.42 2.67
N ASP A 80 -0.19 16.10 3.10
CA ASP A 80 0.26 17.35 2.48
C ASP A 80 0.73 17.15 1.04
N VAL A 81 1.46 16.07 0.78
CA VAL A 81 1.89 15.69 -0.58
C VAL A 81 0.67 15.34 -1.45
N ILE A 82 -0.29 14.59 -0.89
CA ILE A 82 -1.54 14.26 -1.59
C ILE A 82 -2.31 15.52 -1.97
N ASP A 83 -2.42 16.48 -1.06
CA ASP A 83 -3.10 17.76 -1.32
C ASP A 83 -2.37 18.63 -2.36
N ASP A 84 -1.03 18.55 -2.41
CA ASP A 84 -0.21 19.32 -3.33
C ASP A 84 -0.24 18.79 -4.77
N ILE A 85 -0.06 17.48 -4.95
CA ILE A 85 0.14 16.86 -6.28
C ILE A 85 -0.96 15.90 -6.74
N ASN A 86 -2.03 15.73 -5.99
CA ASN A 86 -3.13 14.76 -6.08
C ASN A 86 -2.76 13.33 -5.69
N ILE A 87 -3.80 12.49 -5.48
CA ILE A 87 -3.63 11.12 -4.97
C ILE A 87 -2.91 10.19 -5.95
N LEU A 88 -3.12 10.34 -7.25
CA LEU A 88 -2.46 9.50 -8.25
C LEU A 88 -0.95 9.76 -8.29
N GLU A 89 -0.55 11.01 -8.38
CA GLU A 89 0.86 11.39 -8.41
C GLU A 89 1.56 11.12 -7.06
N ALA A 90 0.88 11.35 -5.94
CA ALA A 90 1.37 10.98 -4.61
C ALA A 90 1.58 9.47 -4.46
N THR A 91 0.67 8.66 -5.00
CA THR A 91 0.80 7.19 -5.03
C THR A 91 2.01 6.76 -5.85
N LYS A 92 2.19 7.31 -7.05
CA LYS A 92 3.37 7.01 -7.89
C LYS A 92 4.67 7.41 -7.23
N LYS A 93 4.71 8.57 -6.58
CA LYS A 93 5.88 9.04 -5.82
C LYS A 93 6.22 8.08 -4.69
N ALA A 94 5.24 7.63 -3.92
CA ALA A 94 5.42 6.65 -2.86
C ALA A 94 5.89 5.29 -3.40
N MET A 95 5.37 4.83 -4.54
CA MET A 95 5.81 3.59 -5.18
C MET A 95 7.28 3.66 -5.61
N ILE A 96 7.72 4.77 -6.19
CA ILE A 96 9.13 4.98 -6.55
C ILE A 96 10.01 4.98 -5.30
N GLU A 97 9.58 5.61 -4.21
CA GLU A 97 10.27 5.57 -2.93
C GLU A 97 10.38 4.12 -2.39
N ALA A 98 9.30 3.33 -2.46
CA ALA A 98 9.32 1.93 -2.04
C ALA A 98 10.36 1.12 -2.84
N VAL A 99 10.44 1.31 -4.15
CA VAL A 99 11.46 0.67 -5.01
C VAL A 99 12.87 1.09 -4.62
N ASN A 100 13.08 2.38 -4.37
CA ASN A 100 14.38 2.92 -3.98
C ASN A 100 14.83 2.46 -2.58
N ASN A 101 13.88 2.10 -1.71
CA ASN A 101 14.14 1.58 -0.37
C ASN A 101 14.43 0.06 -0.35
N LEU A 102 14.33 -0.62 -1.48
CA LEU A 102 14.76 -2.01 -1.57
C LEU A 102 16.29 -2.10 -1.40
N SER A 103 16.76 -3.07 -0.61
CA SER A 103 18.19 -3.36 -0.42
C SER A 103 18.81 -4.08 -1.61
N VAL A 104 17.97 -4.71 -2.45
CA VAL A 104 18.36 -5.39 -3.70
C VAL A 104 17.65 -4.68 -4.83
N LYS A 105 18.41 -4.30 -5.88
CA LYS A 105 17.83 -3.64 -7.06
C LYS A 105 17.01 -4.63 -7.87
N PRO A 106 15.71 -4.37 -8.12
CA PRO A 106 14.89 -5.22 -8.98
C PRO A 106 15.28 -5.06 -10.45
N GLU A 107 15.15 -6.14 -11.21
CA GLU A 107 15.35 -6.16 -12.65
C GLU A 107 14.04 -5.99 -13.43
N HIS A 108 12.92 -6.27 -12.79
CA HIS A 108 11.57 -6.08 -13.32
C HIS A 108 10.57 -5.74 -12.23
N LEU A 109 9.63 -4.86 -12.53
CA LEU A 109 8.54 -4.46 -11.63
C LEU A 109 7.21 -5.05 -12.10
N LEU A 110 6.47 -5.67 -11.20
CA LEU A 110 5.05 -6.01 -11.38
C LEU A 110 4.23 -5.04 -10.52
N ILE A 111 3.38 -4.22 -11.13
CA ILE A 111 2.70 -3.13 -10.45
C ILE A 111 1.20 -3.27 -10.60
N ASP A 112 0.44 -3.08 -9.52
CA ASP A 112 -1.02 -3.06 -9.61
C ASP A 112 -1.50 -1.79 -10.32
N ALA A 113 -2.07 -1.96 -11.50
CA ALA A 113 -2.81 -0.99 -12.32
C ALA A 113 -2.12 0.36 -12.66
N VAL A 114 -0.88 0.59 -12.24
CA VAL A 114 -0.16 1.86 -12.41
C VAL A 114 1.12 1.66 -13.23
N LYS A 115 1.55 2.69 -13.94
CA LYS A 115 2.85 2.76 -14.61
C LYS A 115 3.70 3.86 -13.98
N LEU A 116 4.96 3.54 -13.68
CA LEU A 116 5.92 4.45 -13.07
C LEU A 116 6.89 5.02 -14.09
N ASN A 117 7.35 6.25 -13.87
CA ASN A 117 8.41 6.86 -14.66
C ASN A 117 9.78 6.49 -14.07
N VAL A 118 10.22 5.28 -14.35
CA VAL A 118 11.51 4.71 -13.91
C VAL A 118 12.14 3.92 -15.06
N ASP A 119 13.47 3.75 -15.03
CA ASP A 119 14.22 3.03 -16.07
C ASP A 119 14.16 1.49 -15.92
N ILE A 120 13.53 0.98 -14.89
CA ILE A 120 13.37 -0.46 -14.67
C ILE A 120 12.21 -0.97 -15.52
N PRO A 121 12.38 -2.05 -16.30
CA PRO A 121 11.29 -2.70 -17.02
C PRO A 121 10.13 -3.04 -16.11
N GLN A 122 8.91 -2.82 -16.57
CA GLN A 122 7.72 -2.98 -15.73
C GLN A 122 6.54 -3.55 -16.49
N THR A 123 5.68 -4.27 -15.78
CA THR A 123 4.39 -4.76 -16.23
C THR A 123 3.31 -4.27 -15.28
N SER A 124 2.36 -3.51 -15.82
CA SER A 124 1.17 -3.08 -15.07
C SER A 124 0.07 -4.12 -15.21
N ILE A 125 -0.46 -4.59 -14.09
CA ILE A 125 -1.46 -5.67 -14.04
C ILE A 125 -2.72 -5.18 -13.34
N ILE A 126 -3.83 -5.12 -14.07
CA ILE A 126 -5.13 -4.79 -13.47
C ILE A 126 -5.56 -5.91 -12.51
N LYS A 127 -5.87 -5.54 -11.27
CA LYS A 127 -6.11 -6.46 -10.14
C LYS A 127 -4.91 -7.37 -9.92
N GLY A 128 -3.74 -6.76 -9.89
CA GLY A 128 -2.48 -7.49 -9.76
C GLY A 128 -2.36 -8.28 -8.46
N ASP A 129 -2.92 -7.76 -7.38
CA ASP A 129 -3.00 -8.40 -6.06
C ASP A 129 -3.77 -9.75 -6.07
N ALA A 130 -4.63 -9.96 -7.06
CA ALA A 130 -5.34 -11.22 -7.29
C ALA A 130 -4.65 -12.15 -8.32
N LYS A 131 -3.61 -11.68 -9.02
CA LYS A 131 -2.98 -12.37 -10.15
C LYS A 131 -1.49 -12.64 -9.97
N SER A 132 -0.81 -11.86 -9.15
CA SER A 132 0.62 -11.94 -8.88
C SER A 132 0.86 -12.12 -7.38
N GLU A 133 1.62 -13.14 -7.01
CA GLU A 133 1.98 -13.38 -5.61
C GLU A 133 2.86 -12.26 -5.04
N SER A 134 3.75 -11.71 -5.84
CA SER A 134 4.61 -10.59 -5.45
C SER A 134 3.80 -9.32 -5.18
N ILE A 135 2.81 -9.01 -6.01
CA ILE A 135 1.89 -7.87 -5.79
C ILE A 135 1.00 -8.13 -4.57
N ALA A 136 0.48 -9.35 -4.42
CA ALA A 136 -0.32 -9.72 -3.25
C ALA A 136 0.47 -9.57 -1.94
N ALA A 137 1.74 -9.98 -1.93
CA ALA A 137 2.63 -9.79 -0.80
C ALA A 137 2.83 -8.30 -0.49
N ALA A 138 3.07 -7.47 -1.50
CA ALA A 138 3.18 -6.01 -1.35
C ALA A 138 1.87 -5.40 -0.79
N SER A 139 0.72 -5.84 -1.27
CA SER A 139 -0.61 -5.45 -0.75
C SER A 139 -0.73 -5.71 0.75
N ILE A 140 -0.33 -6.89 1.21
CA ILE A 140 -0.37 -7.26 2.64
C ILE A 140 0.57 -6.37 3.46
N ILE A 141 1.81 -6.16 3.01
CA ILE A 141 2.79 -5.31 3.70
C ILE A 141 2.28 -3.87 3.80
N ALA A 142 1.82 -3.29 2.71
CA ALA A 142 1.28 -1.93 2.69
C ALA A 142 0.04 -1.79 3.60
N LYS A 143 -0.87 -2.75 3.55
CA LYS A 143 -2.11 -2.75 4.35
C LYS A 143 -1.83 -2.81 5.85
N VAL A 144 -1.00 -3.74 6.29
CA VAL A 144 -0.65 -3.89 7.71
C VAL A 144 0.11 -2.65 8.20
N THR A 145 1.05 -2.14 7.41
CA THR A 145 1.82 -0.94 7.76
C THR A 145 0.89 0.25 7.97
N ARG A 146 -0.03 0.52 7.04
CA ARG A 146 -0.96 1.65 7.16
C ARG A 146 -1.95 1.47 8.30
N ASP A 147 -2.52 0.28 8.46
CA ASP A 147 -3.48 0.01 9.54
C ASP A 147 -2.85 0.26 10.92
N ARG A 148 -1.59 -0.12 11.12
CA ARG A 148 -0.84 0.19 12.35
C ARG A 148 -0.67 1.71 12.57
N MET A 149 -0.40 2.47 11.52
CA MET A 149 -0.32 3.93 11.59
C MET A 149 -1.68 4.54 12.01
N MET A 150 -2.78 4.03 11.47
CA MET A 150 -4.12 4.52 11.81
C MET A 150 -4.53 4.14 13.25
N ILE A 151 -4.09 3.00 13.76
CA ILE A 151 -4.29 2.60 15.16
C ILE A 151 -3.52 3.53 16.10
N GLU A 152 -2.30 3.91 15.76
CA GLU A 152 -1.54 4.89 16.56
C GLU A 152 -2.21 6.27 16.55
N LEU A 153 -2.70 6.73 15.40
CA LEU A 153 -3.42 7.99 15.30
C LEU A 153 -4.74 7.98 16.11
N ASP A 154 -5.40 6.84 16.19
CA ASP A 154 -6.62 6.67 17.01
C ASP A 154 -6.37 6.92 18.51
N LYS A 155 -5.19 6.58 19.00
CA LYS A 155 -4.82 6.81 20.41
C LYS A 155 -4.77 8.30 20.75
N GLU A 156 -4.36 9.13 19.79
CA GLU A 156 -4.31 10.58 19.93
C GLU A 156 -5.71 11.24 19.73
N HIS A 157 -6.53 10.64 18.85
CA HIS A 157 -7.83 11.19 18.42
C HIS A 157 -8.93 10.11 18.41
N PRO A 158 -9.27 9.51 19.57
CA PRO A 158 -10.21 8.38 19.65
C PRO A 158 -11.65 8.73 19.20
N GLU A 159 -12.00 10.01 19.18
CA GLU A 159 -13.31 10.49 18.75
C GLU A 159 -13.64 10.26 17.28
N TYR A 160 -12.62 10.08 16.43
CA TYR A 160 -12.77 9.84 14.98
C TYR A 160 -12.85 8.35 14.62
N ASP A 161 -12.55 7.43 15.55
CA ASP A 161 -12.66 5.98 15.37
C ASP A 161 -11.70 5.39 14.30
N PHE A 162 -10.51 5.95 14.15
CA PHE A 162 -9.55 5.54 13.12
C PHE A 162 -9.11 4.09 13.23
N LYS A 163 -9.09 3.50 14.43
CA LYS A 163 -8.77 2.09 14.63
C LYS A 163 -9.72 1.14 13.89
N HIS A 164 -10.98 1.54 13.69
CA HIS A 164 -11.97 0.77 12.96
C HIS A 164 -12.12 1.21 11.52
N ASN A 165 -12.27 2.52 11.25
CA ASN A 165 -12.51 3.03 9.91
C ASN A 165 -11.22 3.21 9.07
N LYS A 166 -10.03 3.15 9.68
CA LYS A 166 -8.72 3.33 9.03
C LYS A 166 -8.62 4.63 8.21
N GLY A 167 -9.40 5.64 8.59
CA GLY A 167 -9.45 6.94 7.93
C GLY A 167 -10.49 7.07 6.83
N TYR A 168 -11.20 6.01 6.49
CA TYR A 168 -12.30 6.08 5.51
C TYR A 168 -13.48 6.88 6.05
N GLY A 169 -14.24 7.50 5.15
CA GLY A 169 -15.39 8.36 5.47
C GLY A 169 -16.63 7.59 5.90
N THR A 170 -16.55 6.82 6.97
CA THR A 170 -17.70 6.19 7.60
C THR A 170 -18.61 7.25 8.22
N LYS A 171 -19.86 6.89 8.50
CA LYS A 171 -20.81 7.80 9.17
C LYS A 171 -20.21 8.38 10.46
N LYS A 172 -19.62 7.55 11.29
CA LYS A 172 -18.98 7.97 12.56
C LYS A 172 -17.82 8.96 12.34
N HIS A 173 -17.00 8.74 11.32
CA HIS A 173 -15.91 9.66 10.97
C HIS A 173 -16.46 11.00 10.48
N ILE A 174 -17.48 11.00 9.61
CA ILE A 174 -18.12 12.23 9.14
C ILE A 174 -18.77 13.01 10.28
N GLU A 175 -19.51 12.33 11.17
CA GLU A 175 -20.10 12.94 12.37
C GLU A 175 -19.04 13.56 13.29
N ALA A 176 -17.87 12.90 13.43
CA ALA A 176 -16.76 13.46 14.20
C ALA A 176 -16.18 14.72 13.53
N ILE A 177 -16.04 14.74 12.21
CA ILE A 177 -15.61 15.92 11.46
C ILE A 177 -16.60 17.08 11.65
N GLU A 178 -17.90 16.82 11.56
CA GLU A 178 -18.96 17.82 11.78
C GLU A 178 -18.89 18.40 13.20
N LYS A 179 -18.59 17.58 14.19
CA LYS A 179 -18.56 17.98 15.60
C LYS A 179 -17.26 18.63 16.04
N TYR A 180 -16.13 18.11 15.61
CA TYR A 180 -14.79 18.49 16.09
C TYR A 180 -13.94 19.19 15.04
N GLY A 181 -14.38 19.25 13.79
CA GLY A 181 -13.58 19.75 12.67
C GLY A 181 -12.60 18.73 12.12
N ILE A 182 -11.72 19.18 11.22
CA ILE A 182 -10.65 18.37 10.65
C ILE A 182 -9.37 18.52 11.46
N LEU A 183 -8.57 17.45 11.48
CA LEU A 183 -7.21 17.44 12.03
C LEU A 183 -6.21 17.84 10.93
N LYS A 184 -4.97 18.11 11.33
CA LYS A 184 -3.87 18.37 10.38
C LYS A 184 -3.61 17.18 9.43
N GLU A 185 -3.90 15.95 9.88
CA GLU A 185 -3.77 14.71 9.13
C GLU A 185 -4.90 14.47 8.12
N HIS A 186 -5.96 15.27 8.13
CA HIS A 186 -7.00 15.20 7.10
C HIS A 186 -6.52 15.76 5.78
N ARG A 187 -7.03 15.15 4.70
CA ARG A 187 -6.75 15.58 3.32
C ARG A 187 -7.70 16.70 2.94
N LYS A 188 -7.18 17.91 2.91
CA LYS A 188 -7.95 19.15 2.73
C LYS A 188 -8.62 19.27 1.35
N THR A 189 -8.07 18.56 0.36
CA THR A 189 -8.64 18.53 -1.01
C THR A 189 -9.72 17.46 -1.20
N PHE A 190 -9.92 16.58 -0.21
CA PHE A 190 -10.94 15.52 -0.27
C PHE A 190 -12.27 16.02 0.33
N ALA A 191 -13.39 15.75 -0.39
CA ALA A 191 -14.71 15.97 0.17
C ALA A 191 -15.01 14.93 1.28
N PRO A 192 -15.61 15.31 2.44
CA PRO A 192 -16.09 16.65 2.78
C PRO A 192 -15.09 17.55 3.50
N CYS A 193 -13.81 17.12 3.65
CA CYS A 193 -12.80 17.88 4.38
C CYS A 193 -12.56 19.28 3.79
N ASP A 194 -12.69 19.42 2.47
CA ASP A 194 -12.57 20.68 1.72
C ASP A 194 -13.49 21.79 2.19
N LYS A 195 -14.59 21.44 2.89
CA LYS A 195 -15.56 22.41 3.45
C LYS A 195 -15.14 22.97 4.82
N TYR A 196 -14.09 22.41 5.42
CA TYR A 196 -13.62 22.76 6.76
C TYR A 196 -12.24 23.41 6.78
N VAL A 197 -11.72 23.78 5.60
CA VAL A 197 -10.42 24.44 5.41
C VAL A 197 -10.52 25.95 5.62
#